data_aeaec1120827813c03878baa4bf0ad8d
#
_entry.id   aeaec1120827813c03878baa4bf0ad8d
#
_cell.length_a   1.000
_cell.length_b   1.000
_cell.length_c   1.000
_cell.angle_alpha   90.00
_cell.angle_beta   90.00
_cell.angle_gamma   90.00
#
_symmetry.space_group_name_H-M   'P 1'
#
loop_
_entity.id
_entity.type
_entity.pdbx_description
1 polymer ?
#
loop_
_entity_poly.entity_id
_entity_poly.type
_entity_poly.pdbx_seq_one_letter_code
_entity_poly.pdbx_strand_id
1 'polypeptide(L)'
;VLGSVAAPTAGLHFTDALLAQLQRRGIERHSVTLHVGPGTFLPLRDDDPQKHVMHAERFHIPPETTEAIACARKQGRKVLAVGTTVVRTLESATPEGQSVPTPGFGESRLFIYPQPPTGRYPFRVVDALITNFHLPRSTLLMLVSAFAGRERILAAYQQAILARYRFYSYGDAMLLPTRM
;
A
#
# COMPACT_ATOMS: atom_id res chain seq x y z
N VAL A 1 -13.13 14.69 -6.83
CA VAL A 1 -12.11 15.43 -7.58
C VAL A 1 -11.79 14.64 -8.84
N LEU A 2 -11.97 15.22 -10.02
CA LEU A 2 -11.59 14.62 -11.30
C LEU A 2 -10.05 14.47 -11.37
N GLY A 3 -9.55 13.37 -11.93
CA GLY A 3 -8.09 13.20 -12.14
C GLY A 3 -7.51 11.82 -11.79
N SER A 4 -8.33 10.85 -11.38
CA SER A 4 -7.89 9.47 -11.15
C SER A 4 -8.59 8.52 -12.12
N VAL A 5 -7.84 7.56 -12.67
CA VAL A 5 -8.38 6.51 -13.56
C VAL A 5 -8.76 5.24 -12.81
N ALA A 6 -8.50 5.18 -11.50
CA ALA A 6 -8.79 4.00 -10.69
C ALA A 6 -9.41 4.36 -9.34
N ALA A 7 -10.30 3.48 -8.85
CA ALA A 7 -10.86 3.53 -7.52
C ALA A 7 -9.95 2.80 -6.51
N PRO A 8 -9.98 3.17 -5.21
CA PRO A 8 -9.26 2.48 -4.15
C PRO A 8 -9.95 1.16 -3.77
N THR A 9 -9.81 0.14 -4.62
CA THR A 9 -10.59 -1.12 -4.55
C THR A 9 -10.43 -1.85 -3.21
N ALA A 10 -9.27 -1.79 -2.57
CA ALA A 10 -9.08 -2.36 -1.24
C ALA A 10 -9.99 -1.72 -0.17
N GLY A 11 -10.33 -0.44 -0.32
CA GLY A 11 -11.27 0.24 0.57
C GLY A 11 -12.71 -0.23 0.44
N LEU A 12 -13.10 -0.80 -0.70
CA LEU A 12 -14.45 -1.29 -0.94
C LEU A 12 -14.82 -2.52 -0.10
N HIS A 13 -13.85 -3.19 0.50
CA HIS A 13 -14.09 -4.28 1.47
C HIS A 13 -14.61 -3.78 2.83
N PHE A 14 -14.54 -2.47 3.10
CA PHE A 14 -14.97 -1.88 4.36
C PHE A 14 -16.40 -1.38 4.24
N THR A 15 -17.33 -2.09 4.87
CA THR A 15 -18.71 -1.64 5.02
C THR A 15 -18.83 -0.61 6.15
N ASP A 16 -19.88 0.21 6.13
CA ASP A 16 -20.14 1.17 7.21
C ASP A 16 -20.26 0.48 8.58
N ALA A 17 -20.86 -0.70 8.62
CA ALA A 17 -20.96 -1.50 9.83
C ALA A 17 -19.58 -1.92 10.37
N LEU A 18 -18.67 -2.35 9.50
CA LEU A 18 -17.30 -2.70 9.87
C LEU A 18 -16.54 -1.45 10.36
N LEU A 19 -16.66 -0.33 9.64
CA LEU A 19 -16.03 0.93 10.04
C LEU A 19 -16.51 1.41 11.42
N ALA A 20 -17.81 1.30 11.70
CA ALA A 20 -18.36 1.62 13.01
C ALA A 20 -17.84 0.66 14.11
N GLN A 21 -17.64 -0.63 13.81
CA GLN A 21 -17.05 -1.58 14.75
C GLN A 21 -15.58 -1.24 15.06
N LEU A 22 -14.81 -0.89 14.06
CA LEU A 22 -13.41 -0.49 14.23
C LEU A 22 -13.30 0.76 15.11
N GLN A 23 -14.13 1.76 14.86
CA GLN A 23 -14.20 2.97 15.67
C GLN A 23 -14.54 2.69 17.14
N ARG A 24 -15.54 1.81 17.40
CA ARG A 24 -15.88 1.40 18.78
C ARG A 24 -14.73 0.68 19.49
N ARG A 25 -13.81 0.07 18.75
CA ARG A 25 -12.60 -0.56 19.29
C ARG A 25 -11.41 0.40 19.41
N GLY A 26 -11.62 1.70 19.19
CA GLY A 26 -10.57 2.71 19.30
C GLY A 26 -9.60 2.73 18.10
N ILE A 27 -9.98 2.12 16.96
CA ILE A 27 -9.17 2.18 15.74
C ILE A 27 -9.54 3.46 14.99
N GLU A 28 -8.58 4.36 14.88
CA GLU A 28 -8.73 5.63 14.18
C GLU A 28 -8.62 5.43 12.66
N ARG A 29 -9.43 6.15 11.91
CA ARG A 29 -9.42 6.15 10.44
C ARG A 29 -9.05 7.52 9.92
N HIS A 30 -8.01 7.56 9.13
CA HIS A 30 -7.53 8.75 8.42
C HIS A 30 -7.42 8.44 6.92
N SER A 31 -7.39 9.46 6.08
CA SER A 31 -7.36 9.30 4.63
C SER A 31 -6.26 10.14 3.99
N VAL A 32 -5.81 9.66 2.84
CA VAL A 32 -4.94 10.38 1.91
C VAL A 32 -5.61 10.41 0.55
N THR A 33 -5.27 11.39 -0.28
CA THR A 33 -5.73 11.45 -1.66
C THR A 33 -4.58 11.07 -2.59
N LEU A 34 -4.82 10.18 -3.54
CA LEU A 34 -3.89 9.87 -4.61
C LEU A 34 -4.62 9.92 -5.95
N HIS A 35 -4.05 10.64 -6.91
CA HIS A 35 -4.52 10.67 -8.30
C HIS A 35 -3.78 9.59 -9.09
N VAL A 36 -4.37 8.38 -9.12
CA VAL A 36 -3.78 7.21 -9.77
C VAL A 36 -3.83 7.37 -11.27
N GLY A 37 -2.68 7.36 -11.90
CA GLY A 37 -2.52 7.37 -13.35
C GLY A 37 -2.62 5.96 -13.97
N PRO A 38 -2.77 5.85 -15.31
CA PRO A 38 -2.87 4.57 -16.01
C PRO A 38 -1.62 3.72 -15.86
N GLY A 39 -0.46 4.33 -15.62
CA GLY A 39 0.83 3.66 -15.53
C GLY A 39 0.97 2.66 -14.39
N THR A 40 0.22 2.81 -13.29
CA THR A 40 0.27 1.90 -12.14
C THR A 40 -0.23 0.50 -12.46
N PHE A 41 -1.09 0.36 -13.48
CA PHE A 41 -1.68 -0.93 -13.89
C PHE A 41 -1.00 -1.53 -15.11
N LEU A 42 -0.01 -0.87 -15.69
CA LEU A 42 0.74 -1.42 -16.80
C LEU A 42 1.63 -2.58 -16.34
N PRO A 43 1.69 -3.67 -17.10
CA PRO A 43 2.63 -4.75 -16.83
C PRO A 43 4.08 -4.25 -16.88
N LEU A 44 4.94 -4.87 -16.10
CA LEU A 44 6.38 -4.65 -16.20
C LEU A 44 6.85 -5.07 -17.61
N ARG A 45 7.52 -4.16 -18.30
CA ARG A 45 8.05 -4.38 -19.66
C ARG A 45 9.43 -5.01 -19.68
N ASP A 46 10.21 -4.81 -18.63
CA ASP A 46 11.55 -5.33 -18.45
C ASP A 46 11.58 -6.35 -17.32
N ASP A 47 12.41 -7.38 -17.44
CA ASP A 47 12.62 -8.36 -16.37
C ASP A 47 13.51 -7.81 -15.26
N ASP A 48 14.25 -6.72 -15.52
CA ASP A 48 15.03 -5.99 -14.53
C ASP A 48 14.19 -4.87 -13.88
N PRO A 49 13.80 -5.01 -12.60
CA PRO A 49 13.01 -4.00 -11.91
C PRO A 49 13.68 -2.62 -11.85
N GLN A 50 15.02 -2.56 -11.86
CA GLN A 50 15.75 -1.31 -11.75
C GLN A 50 15.58 -0.41 -12.99
N LYS A 51 15.23 -1.00 -14.12
CA LYS A 51 14.96 -0.27 -15.37
C LYS A 51 13.53 0.23 -15.48
N HIS A 52 12.65 -0.18 -14.54
CA HIS A 52 11.26 0.23 -14.58
C HIS A 52 11.09 1.67 -14.12
N VAL A 53 10.51 2.51 -14.98
CA VAL A 53 10.22 3.92 -14.67
C VAL A 53 8.75 4.04 -14.28
N MET A 54 8.52 4.38 -13.01
CA MET A 54 7.16 4.67 -12.52
C MET A 54 6.67 6.02 -13.01
N HIS A 55 5.43 6.05 -13.48
CA HIS A 55 4.76 7.31 -13.76
C HIS A 55 4.54 8.11 -12.47
N ALA A 56 4.66 9.44 -12.59
CA ALA A 56 4.38 10.34 -11.48
C ALA A 56 2.90 10.36 -11.16
N GLU A 57 2.56 10.23 -9.89
CA GLU A 57 1.19 10.32 -9.38
C GLU A 57 1.14 11.40 -8.29
N ARG A 58 0.20 12.32 -8.42
CA ARG A 58 0.01 13.40 -7.45
C ARG A 58 -0.75 12.87 -6.24
N PHE A 59 -0.33 13.32 -5.07
CA PHE A 59 -1.00 12.98 -3.82
C PHE A 59 -1.21 14.21 -2.93
N HIS A 60 -2.09 14.05 -1.94
CA HIS A 60 -2.27 14.97 -0.84
C HIS A 60 -2.41 14.20 0.47
N ILE A 61 -1.61 14.57 1.47
CA ILE A 61 -1.70 14.07 2.84
C ILE A 61 -2.20 15.21 3.72
N PRO A 62 -3.42 15.11 4.29
CA PRO A 62 -3.94 16.10 5.21
C PRO A 62 -3.07 16.20 6.48
N PRO A 63 -2.88 17.42 7.06
CA PRO A 63 -2.12 17.60 8.30
C PRO A 63 -2.61 16.69 9.44
N GLU A 64 -3.92 16.54 9.61
CA GLU A 64 -4.54 15.68 10.62
C GLU A 64 -4.16 14.20 10.47
N THR A 65 -3.93 13.72 9.23
CA THR A 65 -3.45 12.36 8.98
C THR A 65 -2.00 12.20 9.47
N THR A 66 -1.15 13.20 9.21
CA THR A 66 0.24 13.21 9.68
C THR A 66 0.31 13.26 11.20
N GLU A 67 -0.48 14.11 11.83
CA GLU A 67 -0.56 14.25 13.28
C GLU A 67 -1.01 12.94 13.94
N ALA A 68 -2.02 12.27 13.39
CA ALA A 68 -2.49 10.98 13.87
C ALA A 68 -1.40 9.89 13.76
N ILE A 69 -0.65 9.86 12.66
CA ILE A 69 0.50 8.94 12.50
C ILE A 69 1.58 9.25 13.54
N ALA A 70 1.91 10.53 13.75
CA ALA A 70 2.89 10.94 14.74
C ALA A 70 2.47 10.54 16.17
N CYS A 71 1.18 10.72 16.49
CA CYS A 71 0.62 10.29 17.78
C CYS A 71 0.68 8.76 17.92
N ALA A 72 0.28 8.01 16.90
CA ALA A 72 0.37 6.54 16.88
C ALA A 72 1.81 6.06 17.13
N ARG A 73 2.80 6.69 16.47
CA ARG A 73 4.24 6.37 16.68
C ARG A 73 4.70 6.60 18.10
N LYS A 74 4.36 7.75 18.69
CA LYS A 74 4.68 8.08 20.09
C LYS A 74 4.07 7.09 21.10
N GLN A 75 2.91 6.52 20.75
CA GLN A 75 2.19 5.56 21.59
C GLN A 75 2.53 4.09 21.28
N GLY A 76 3.47 3.82 20.39
CA GLY A 76 3.80 2.45 19.96
C GLY A 76 2.71 1.74 19.19
N ARG A 77 1.70 2.48 18.67
CA ARG A 77 0.61 1.93 17.86
C ARG A 77 1.06 1.73 16.41
N LYS A 78 0.44 0.75 15.77
CA LYS A 78 0.73 0.40 14.37
C LYS A 78 -0.06 1.26 13.38
N VAL A 79 0.54 1.48 12.21
CA VAL A 79 -0.10 2.11 11.05
C VAL A 79 -0.46 1.02 10.04
N LEU A 80 -1.76 0.80 9.85
CA LEU A 80 -2.31 -0.11 8.85
C LEU A 80 -2.69 0.67 7.59
N ALA A 81 -2.09 0.36 6.47
CA ALA A 81 -2.50 0.89 5.18
C ALA A 81 -3.60 0.03 4.55
N VAL A 82 -4.59 0.67 3.94
CA VAL A 82 -5.61 0.02 3.11
C VAL A 82 -5.39 0.42 1.67
N GLY A 83 -4.81 -0.50 0.90
CA GLY A 83 -4.40 -0.30 -0.50
C GLY A 83 -2.92 0.02 -0.68
N THR A 84 -2.35 -0.54 -1.75
CA THR A 84 -0.95 -0.31 -2.15
C THR A 84 -0.68 1.15 -2.50
N THR A 85 -1.69 1.89 -2.95
CA THR A 85 -1.62 3.33 -3.24
C THR A 85 -1.37 4.14 -1.97
N VAL A 86 -2.00 3.78 -0.85
CA VAL A 86 -1.75 4.41 0.46
C VAL A 86 -0.31 4.15 0.91
N VAL A 87 0.18 2.91 0.76
CA VAL A 87 1.59 2.58 1.07
C VAL A 87 2.53 3.49 0.29
N ARG A 88 2.38 3.57 -1.04
CA ARG A 88 3.25 4.41 -1.89
C ARG A 88 3.19 5.88 -1.51
N THR A 89 2.00 6.39 -1.20
CA THR A 89 1.82 7.79 -0.78
C THR A 89 2.58 8.08 0.52
N LEU A 90 2.35 7.27 1.55
CA LEU A 90 2.97 7.48 2.87
C LEU A 90 4.49 7.32 2.81
N GLU A 91 4.99 6.26 2.14
CA GLU A 91 6.42 6.00 2.03
C GLU A 91 7.14 7.06 1.17
N SER A 92 6.49 7.61 0.12
CA SER A 92 7.04 8.70 -0.70
C SER A 92 7.15 10.01 0.06
N ALA A 93 6.16 10.32 0.90
CA ALA A 93 6.10 11.56 1.65
C ALA A 93 6.95 11.54 2.93
N THR A 94 7.56 10.40 3.27
CA THR A 94 8.35 10.27 4.49
C THR A 94 9.83 10.44 4.19
N PRO A 95 10.48 11.49 4.75
CA PRO A 95 11.91 11.69 4.58
C PRO A 95 12.74 10.52 5.13
N GLU A 96 13.93 10.37 4.63
CA GLU A 96 14.88 9.36 5.13
C GLU A 96 15.17 9.57 6.61
N GLY A 97 15.24 8.46 7.37
CA GLY A 97 15.44 8.49 8.81
C GLY A 97 14.22 8.91 9.65
N GLN A 98 13.09 9.25 9.01
CA GLN A 98 11.85 9.58 9.71
C GLN A 98 10.84 8.43 9.63
N SER A 99 9.82 8.47 10.49
CA SER A 99 8.71 7.51 10.54
C SER A 99 7.33 8.17 10.45
N VAL A 100 7.31 9.46 10.09
CA VAL A 100 6.10 10.29 9.95
C VAL A 100 6.17 11.00 8.60
N PRO A 101 5.13 10.94 7.78
CA PRO A 101 5.13 11.60 6.47
C PRO A 101 5.01 13.12 6.60
N THR A 102 5.53 13.85 5.63
CA THR A 102 5.31 15.29 5.50
C THR A 102 3.90 15.55 4.98
N PRO A 103 3.10 16.43 5.60
CA PRO A 103 1.77 16.78 5.11
C PRO A 103 1.85 17.66 3.86
N GLY A 104 0.75 17.71 3.10
CA GLY A 104 0.60 18.58 1.93
C GLY A 104 0.54 17.83 0.62
N PHE A 105 0.73 18.57 -0.47
CA PHE A 105 0.72 18.05 -1.83
C PHE A 105 2.12 17.56 -2.24
N GLY A 106 2.15 16.50 -3.04
CA GLY A 106 3.40 15.96 -3.58
C GLY A 106 3.19 15.08 -4.80
N GLU A 107 4.27 14.59 -5.34
CA GLU A 107 4.30 13.60 -6.42
C GLU A 107 5.07 12.36 -5.97
N SER A 108 4.55 11.17 -6.32
CA SER A 108 5.23 9.91 -6.09
C SER A 108 5.63 9.27 -7.42
N ARG A 109 6.91 8.91 -7.53
CA ARG A 109 7.44 7.99 -8.55
C ARG A 109 8.02 6.74 -7.89
N LEU A 110 7.64 6.51 -6.64
CA LEU A 110 8.22 5.45 -5.84
C LEU A 110 7.85 4.08 -6.40
N PHE A 111 8.87 3.29 -6.73
CA PHE A 111 8.74 1.88 -7.07
C PHE A 111 9.24 1.04 -5.90
N ILE A 112 8.32 0.32 -5.27
CA ILE A 112 8.61 -0.57 -4.15
C ILE A 112 8.72 -2.00 -4.67
N TYR A 113 9.89 -2.59 -4.51
CA TYR A 113 10.17 -3.97 -4.90
C TYR A 113 11.21 -4.60 -3.95
N PRO A 114 11.37 -5.93 -3.92
CA PRO A 114 12.39 -6.60 -3.13
C PRO A 114 13.79 -6.21 -3.58
N GLN A 115 14.51 -5.44 -2.76
CA GLN A 115 15.82 -4.89 -3.12
C GLN A 115 16.97 -5.84 -2.77
N PRO A 116 17.93 -6.10 -3.68
CA PRO A 116 19.14 -6.83 -3.36
C PRO A 116 19.99 -6.09 -2.29
N PRO A 117 20.79 -6.78 -1.49
CA PRO A 117 20.90 -8.24 -1.38
C PRO A 117 19.85 -8.85 -0.44
N THR A 118 19.10 -8.04 0.31
CA THR A 118 18.24 -8.49 1.42
C THR A 118 16.87 -9.00 0.97
N GLY A 119 16.44 -8.69 -0.26
CA GLY A 119 15.07 -8.92 -0.72
C GLY A 119 14.02 -8.06 0.00
N ARG A 120 14.43 -7.02 0.71
CA ARG A 120 13.57 -6.15 1.53
C ARG A 120 13.52 -4.73 0.98
N TYR A 121 12.44 -4.04 1.31
CA TYR A 121 12.33 -2.59 1.15
C TYR A 121 12.27 -1.96 2.56
N PRO A 122 12.96 -0.83 2.82
CA PRO A 122 12.99 -0.20 4.15
C PRO A 122 11.72 0.63 4.38
N PHE A 123 10.60 -0.05 4.66
CA PHE A 123 9.36 0.65 5.01
C PHE A 123 9.54 1.48 6.28
N ARG A 124 9.12 2.73 6.25
CA ARG A 124 9.28 3.72 7.31
C ARG A 124 8.00 3.94 8.11
N VAL A 125 6.86 3.97 7.43
CA VAL A 125 5.57 4.33 8.03
C VAL A 125 4.64 3.13 8.19
N VAL A 126 4.49 2.31 7.16
CA VAL A 126 3.46 1.27 7.13
C VAL A 126 3.91 0.01 7.86
N ASP A 127 3.15 -0.43 8.85
CA ASP A 127 3.44 -1.63 9.65
C ASP A 127 2.61 -2.85 9.22
N ALA A 128 1.42 -2.61 8.67
CA ALA A 128 0.51 -3.63 8.17
C ALA A 128 -0.21 -3.15 6.92
N LEU A 129 -0.67 -4.07 6.08
CA LEU A 129 -1.30 -3.76 4.81
C LEU A 129 -2.52 -4.65 4.55
N ILE A 130 -3.65 -4.03 4.17
CA ILE A 130 -4.78 -4.71 3.54
C ILE A 130 -4.80 -4.32 2.06
N THR A 131 -4.85 -5.31 1.17
CA THR A 131 -4.91 -5.06 -0.27
C THR A 131 -5.55 -6.24 -1.00
N ASN A 132 -6.02 -6.03 -2.25
CA ASN A 132 -6.49 -7.10 -3.11
C ASN A 132 -5.34 -8.02 -3.55
N PHE A 133 -5.66 -9.19 -4.09
CA PHE A 133 -4.70 -10.01 -4.82
C PHE A 133 -4.38 -9.37 -6.17
N HIS A 134 -3.09 -9.30 -6.49
CA HIS A 134 -2.57 -8.62 -7.68
C HIS A 134 -2.20 -9.58 -8.79
N LEU A 135 -2.15 -9.09 -10.03
CA LEU A 135 -1.78 -9.89 -11.20
C LEU A 135 -0.27 -10.19 -11.23
N PRO A 136 0.11 -11.31 -11.85
CA PRO A 136 1.52 -11.61 -12.15
C PRO A 136 2.18 -10.48 -12.95
N ARG A 137 3.49 -10.32 -12.80
CA ARG A 137 4.32 -9.32 -13.52
C ARG A 137 3.84 -7.87 -13.31
N SER A 138 3.25 -7.57 -12.16
CA SER A 138 2.80 -6.22 -11.81
C SER A 138 3.68 -5.57 -10.74
N THR A 139 3.78 -4.24 -10.78
CA THR A 139 4.44 -3.44 -9.74
C THR A 139 3.81 -3.67 -8.37
N LEU A 140 2.52 -3.99 -8.32
CA LEU A 140 1.77 -4.22 -7.08
C LEU A 140 2.13 -5.57 -6.45
N LEU A 141 2.33 -6.64 -7.26
CA LEU A 141 2.83 -7.92 -6.75
C LEU A 141 4.25 -7.78 -6.18
N MET A 142 5.08 -6.93 -6.80
CA MET A 142 6.41 -6.63 -6.28
C MET A 142 6.37 -5.90 -4.95
N LEU A 143 5.46 -4.92 -4.79
CA LEU A 143 5.26 -4.21 -3.54
C LEU A 143 4.89 -5.15 -2.39
N VAL A 144 3.90 -6.02 -2.58
CA VAL A 144 3.50 -6.96 -1.50
C VAL A 144 4.58 -7.99 -1.22
N SER A 145 5.37 -8.38 -2.24
CA SER A 145 6.54 -9.24 -2.07
C SER A 145 7.66 -8.55 -1.28
N ALA A 146 7.88 -7.26 -1.49
CA ALA A 146 8.81 -6.47 -0.69
C ALA A 146 8.33 -6.28 0.76
N PHE A 147 7.00 -6.25 0.97
CA PHE A 147 6.39 -6.06 2.28
C PHE A 147 6.47 -7.30 3.16
N ALA A 148 6.04 -8.45 2.66
CA ALA A 148 5.89 -9.68 3.46
C ALA A 148 6.87 -10.81 3.10
N GLY A 149 7.73 -10.57 2.11
CA GLY A 149 8.66 -11.57 1.58
C GLY A 149 8.09 -12.34 0.39
N ARG A 150 8.92 -12.44 -0.66
CA ARG A 150 8.52 -13.06 -1.93
C ARG A 150 7.98 -14.47 -1.77
N GLU A 151 8.68 -15.32 -1.01
CA GLU A 151 8.29 -16.72 -0.83
C GLU A 151 6.95 -16.86 -0.11
N ARG A 152 6.73 -16.07 0.95
CA ARG A 152 5.46 -16.06 1.68
C ARG A 152 4.30 -15.60 0.80
N ILE A 153 4.51 -14.55 0.00
CA ILE A 153 3.48 -14.05 -0.92
C ILE A 153 3.16 -15.11 -1.96
N LEU A 154 4.15 -15.74 -2.58
CA LEU A 154 3.90 -16.78 -3.58
C LEU A 154 3.19 -17.99 -2.98
N ALA A 155 3.55 -18.43 -1.77
CA ALA A 155 2.85 -19.50 -1.08
C ALA A 155 1.40 -19.13 -0.75
N ALA A 156 1.15 -17.89 -0.26
CA ALA A 156 -0.20 -17.41 -0.01
C ALA A 156 -1.06 -17.35 -1.29
N TYR A 157 -0.46 -16.93 -2.41
CA TYR A 157 -1.13 -16.92 -3.72
C TYR A 157 -1.49 -18.32 -4.21
N GLN A 158 -0.61 -19.31 -4.03
CA GLN A 158 -0.91 -20.69 -4.34
C GLN A 158 -2.10 -21.22 -3.52
N GLN A 159 -2.13 -20.94 -2.22
CA GLN A 159 -3.27 -21.30 -1.36
C GLN A 159 -4.55 -20.59 -1.77
N ALA A 160 -4.47 -19.31 -2.11
CA ALA A 160 -5.62 -18.54 -2.58
C ALA A 160 -6.19 -19.12 -3.89
N ILE A 161 -5.34 -19.54 -4.83
CA ILE A 161 -5.76 -20.19 -6.09
C ILE A 161 -6.46 -21.53 -5.78
N LEU A 162 -5.88 -22.36 -4.92
CA LEU A 162 -6.47 -23.64 -4.52
C LEU A 162 -7.83 -23.46 -3.83
N ALA A 163 -7.95 -22.44 -3.00
CA ALA A 163 -9.17 -22.06 -2.30
C ALA A 163 -10.16 -21.24 -3.17
N ARG A 164 -9.85 -21.03 -4.45
CA ARG A 164 -10.68 -20.30 -5.42
C ARG A 164 -10.99 -18.87 -5.02
N TYR A 165 -10.04 -18.18 -4.40
CA TYR A 165 -10.13 -16.74 -4.17
C TYR A 165 -10.15 -15.98 -5.50
N ARG A 166 -10.88 -14.89 -5.52
CA ARG A 166 -10.95 -13.99 -6.69
C ARG A 166 -9.80 -12.99 -6.64
N PHE A 167 -9.28 -12.66 -7.79
CA PHE A 167 -8.13 -11.78 -7.95
C PHE A 167 -8.53 -10.45 -8.57
N TYR A 168 -7.64 -9.47 -8.49
CA TYR A 168 -7.73 -8.14 -9.09
C TYR A 168 -8.81 -7.25 -8.45
N SER A 169 -9.35 -6.25 -9.21
CA SER A 169 -10.15 -5.15 -8.67
C SER A 169 -11.45 -5.58 -7.98
N TYR A 170 -12.09 -6.63 -8.47
CA TYR A 170 -13.32 -7.21 -7.90
C TYR A 170 -13.05 -8.50 -7.10
N GLY A 171 -11.79 -8.71 -6.78
CA GLY A 171 -11.34 -9.88 -6.06
C GLY A 171 -11.41 -9.75 -4.56
N ASP A 172 -10.94 -10.80 -3.92
CA ASP A 172 -10.84 -10.87 -2.46
C ASP A 172 -9.63 -10.06 -1.96
N ALA A 173 -9.58 -9.80 -0.65
CA ALA A 173 -8.49 -9.09 -0.02
C ALA A 173 -7.60 -10.02 0.81
N MET A 174 -6.36 -9.61 0.99
CA MET A 174 -5.41 -10.22 1.92
C MET A 174 -4.98 -9.21 2.98
N LEU A 175 -4.78 -9.68 4.20
CA LEU A 175 -4.16 -8.94 5.29
C LEU A 175 -2.71 -9.39 5.47
N LEU A 176 -1.80 -8.46 5.38
CA LEU A 176 -0.38 -8.61 5.69
C LEU A 176 -0.11 -7.93 7.05
N PRO A 177 -0.11 -8.69 8.17
CA PRO A 177 -0.18 -8.10 9.51
C PRO A 177 1.16 -7.52 9.98
N THR A 178 2.25 -7.89 9.31
CA THR A 178 3.59 -7.41 9.62
C THR A 178 4.42 -7.30 8.35
N ARG A 179 5.29 -6.29 8.32
CA ARG A 179 6.40 -6.21 7.35
C ARG A 179 7.55 -7.12 7.77
N MET A 180 8.32 -7.57 6.79
CA MET A 180 9.57 -8.31 7.02
C MET A 180 10.67 -7.42 7.60
#